data_c371b49426710ad657be00df1ad94995
#
_entry.id   c371b49426710ad657be00df1ad94995
#
_cell.length_a   1.000
_cell.length_b   1.000
_cell.length_c   1.000
_cell.angle_alpha   90.00
_cell.angle_beta   90.00
_cell.angle_gamma   90.00
#
_symmetry.space_group_name_H-M   'P 1'
#
loop_
_entity.id
_entity.type
_entity.pdbx_description
1 polymer ?
#
loop_
_entity_poly.entity_id
_entity_poly.type
_entity_poly.pdbx_seq_one_letter_code
_entity_poly.pdbx_strand_id
1 'polypeptide(L)'
;MRINFFAITTLLLLIAGPSGASSPVRISPRNAERAISEETLHRDVEFLSDSLCEGRRTGTRGATMAAMYLAMNFENAGLLKMDGSYFQGFPTATGTAGHNIVGFFPSGETFSKKKYIIIGAHYDNLGILQGTLYPGADSNSSGVASMLSLARMLHHMTSIGKRYHKNIIFVAFDGKFSNMRGAQEMYDRLASGRIKNPVTGEKISKDEIDMMVNIDQIGSTLAPLSPGRNDYLIMLTGDNSSRKGSLTAVNSIYGLSLDLGFSYYGSKDFTKLFYRSVSEQKYFISGGIESVMFTSGITLNNNKPYDNVGSIDYRVLRKRTLLIYYWLTRFL
;
A
#
# COMPACT_ATOMS: atom_id res chain seq x y z
N MET A 1 -87.63 -19.79 20.32
CA MET A 1 -86.36 -19.90 21.06
C MET A 1 -85.28 -19.33 20.07
N ARG A 2 -84.89 -18.08 20.30
CA ARG A 2 -83.94 -17.40 19.39
C ARG A 2 -82.54 -17.41 20.03
N ILE A 3 -81.55 -17.98 19.37
CA ILE A 3 -80.21 -18.07 19.83
C ILE A 3 -79.42 -16.92 19.11
N ASN A 4 -78.91 -15.96 19.93
CA ASN A 4 -78.12 -14.86 19.49
C ASN A 4 -76.64 -15.33 19.38
N PHE A 5 -76.04 -15.22 18.19
CA PHE A 5 -74.57 -15.36 17.99
C PHE A 5 -73.90 -14.03 18.28
N PHE A 6 -73.06 -13.96 19.28
CA PHE A 6 -72.11 -12.87 19.49
C PHE A 6 -70.88 -13.11 18.62
N ALA A 7 -70.61 -12.19 17.66
CA ALA A 7 -69.37 -12.17 16.91
C ALA A 7 -68.31 -11.42 17.71
N ILE A 8 -67.22 -12.10 18.09
CA ILE A 8 -66.05 -11.51 18.71
C ILE A 8 -65.10 -11.07 17.58
N THR A 9 -65.00 -9.74 17.39
CA THR A 9 -64.06 -9.14 16.45
C THR A 9 -62.74 -8.95 17.17
N THR A 10 -61.73 -9.80 16.84
CA THR A 10 -60.37 -9.68 17.35
C THR A 10 -59.66 -8.59 16.60
N LEU A 11 -59.36 -7.46 17.23
CA LEU A 11 -58.60 -6.36 16.73
C LEU A 11 -57.10 -6.69 16.82
N LEU A 12 -56.46 -7.06 15.73
CA LEU A 12 -54.98 -7.20 15.63
C LEU A 12 -54.34 -5.79 15.58
N LEU A 13 -53.77 -5.34 16.69
CA LEU A 13 -52.90 -4.19 16.73
C LEU A 13 -51.52 -4.59 16.12
N LEU A 14 -51.25 -4.17 14.91
CA LEU A 14 -49.92 -4.16 14.31
C LEU A 14 -49.10 -3.07 15.02
N ILE A 15 -48.23 -3.46 15.94
CA ILE A 15 -47.21 -2.60 16.50
C ILE A 15 -46.08 -2.50 15.43
N ALA A 16 -46.11 -1.45 14.62
CA ALA A 16 -44.99 -1.06 13.79
C ALA A 16 -43.88 -0.52 14.72
N GLY A 17 -42.88 -1.37 15.03
CA GLY A 17 -41.67 -0.91 15.70
C GLY A 17 -40.92 0.10 14.80
N PRO A 18 -40.25 1.10 15.38
CA PRO A 18 -39.49 2.04 14.62
C PRO A 18 -38.34 1.29 13.89
N SER A 19 -38.43 1.20 12.58
CA SER A 19 -37.31 0.82 11.75
C SER A 19 -36.23 1.91 11.89
N GLY A 20 -35.33 1.68 12.83
CA GLY A 20 -34.12 2.50 12.97
C GLY A 20 -33.24 2.36 11.75
N ALA A 21 -33.53 3.12 10.70
CA ALA A 21 -32.58 3.39 9.66
C ALA A 21 -31.42 4.16 10.32
N SER A 22 -30.34 3.44 10.64
CA SER A 22 -29.11 4.07 11.11
C SER A 22 -28.68 5.06 10.04
N SER A 23 -28.70 6.35 10.38
CA SER A 23 -28.18 7.40 9.51
C SER A 23 -26.77 7.00 9.08
N PRO A 24 -26.41 7.15 7.79
CA PRO A 24 -25.06 6.82 7.33
C PRO A 24 -24.08 7.66 8.16
N VAL A 25 -23.20 6.97 8.89
CA VAL A 25 -22.14 7.60 9.68
C VAL A 25 -21.37 8.50 8.73
N ARG A 26 -21.47 9.83 8.89
CA ARG A 26 -20.62 10.77 8.17
C ARG A 26 -19.19 10.58 8.67
N ILE A 27 -18.41 9.79 7.95
CA ILE A 27 -17.01 9.53 8.26
C ILE A 27 -16.26 10.85 8.00
N SER A 28 -15.90 11.52 9.08
CA SER A 28 -15.11 12.76 8.98
C SER A 28 -13.74 12.46 8.39
N PRO A 29 -13.22 13.25 7.45
CA PRO A 29 -11.82 13.18 7.01
C PRO A 29 -10.82 13.19 8.17
N ARG A 30 -11.13 13.86 9.28
CA ARG A 30 -10.31 13.89 10.50
C ARG A 30 -10.10 12.52 11.15
N ASN A 31 -10.98 11.54 10.95
CA ASN A 31 -10.76 10.18 11.45
C ASN A 31 -9.64 9.49 10.67
N ALA A 32 -9.57 9.76 9.37
CA ALA A 32 -8.48 9.30 8.53
C ALA A 32 -7.13 9.89 8.98
N GLU A 33 -7.09 11.17 9.27
CA GLU A 33 -5.87 11.88 9.67
C GLU A 33 -5.28 11.40 11.00
N ARG A 34 -6.12 10.90 11.92
CA ARG A 34 -5.68 10.39 13.23
C ARG A 34 -5.05 9.01 13.15
N ALA A 35 -5.45 8.18 12.20
CA ALA A 35 -4.96 6.80 12.09
C ALA A 35 -3.60 6.72 11.35
N ILE A 36 -3.21 7.75 10.57
CA ILE A 36 -1.86 7.89 10.01
C ILE A 36 -1.10 8.93 10.85
N SER A 37 -0.36 8.49 11.85
CA SER A 37 0.40 9.35 12.73
C SER A 37 1.89 9.36 12.40
N GLU A 38 2.57 10.46 12.70
CA GLU A 38 4.03 10.58 12.58
C GLU A 38 4.75 9.57 13.47
N GLU A 39 4.23 9.36 14.69
CA GLU A 39 4.76 8.39 15.65
C GLU A 39 4.73 6.96 15.11
N THR A 40 3.63 6.55 14.50
CA THR A 40 3.51 5.20 13.92
C THR A 40 4.45 5.01 12.74
N LEU A 41 4.56 6.03 11.87
CA LEU A 41 5.50 6.02 10.75
C LEU A 41 6.95 5.98 11.25
N HIS A 42 7.28 6.75 12.28
CA HIS A 42 8.61 6.75 12.90
C HIS A 42 8.96 5.37 13.43
N ARG A 43 8.10 4.77 14.24
CA ARG A 43 8.30 3.43 14.81
C ARG A 43 8.54 2.37 13.73
N ASP A 44 7.77 2.40 12.63
CA ASP A 44 7.93 1.42 11.55
C ASP A 44 9.25 1.62 10.78
N VAL A 45 9.64 2.87 10.50
CA VAL A 45 10.93 3.17 9.87
C VAL A 45 12.09 2.82 10.81
N GLU A 46 12.00 3.19 12.08
CA GLU A 46 13.02 2.92 13.10
C GLU A 46 13.28 1.42 13.22
N PHE A 47 12.23 0.61 13.41
CA PHE A 47 12.39 -0.85 13.48
C PHE A 47 13.05 -1.43 12.24
N LEU A 48 12.57 -1.04 11.06
CA LEU A 48 13.08 -1.60 9.80
C LEU A 48 14.51 -1.16 9.49
N SER A 49 14.93 0.02 9.95
CA SER A 49 16.29 0.53 9.74
C SER A 49 17.23 0.29 10.93
N ASP A 50 16.75 -0.37 11.99
CA ASP A 50 17.56 -0.73 13.14
C ASP A 50 18.63 -1.77 12.79
N SER A 51 19.70 -1.79 13.57
CA SER A 51 20.82 -2.72 13.48
C SER A 51 20.39 -4.19 13.59
N LEU A 52 19.31 -4.49 14.33
CA LEU A 52 18.72 -5.83 14.43
C LEU A 52 18.24 -6.38 13.08
N CYS A 53 17.85 -5.49 12.18
CA CYS A 53 17.47 -5.83 10.82
C CYS A 53 18.66 -5.93 9.85
N GLU A 54 19.90 -5.67 10.33
CA GLU A 54 21.14 -5.88 9.55
C GLU A 54 21.08 -5.29 8.13
N GLY A 55 20.32 -4.18 7.94
CA GLY A 55 20.10 -3.58 6.63
C GLY A 55 19.32 -4.47 5.64
N ARG A 56 18.60 -5.47 6.11
CA ARG A 56 17.56 -6.26 5.41
C ARG A 56 17.98 -6.89 4.08
N ARG A 57 19.24 -7.29 3.94
CA ARG A 57 19.68 -7.94 2.70
C ARG A 57 18.97 -9.28 2.52
N THR A 58 18.42 -9.52 1.32
CA THR A 58 17.72 -10.76 0.96
C THR A 58 18.47 -12.01 1.44
N GLY A 59 17.76 -12.91 2.12
CA GLY A 59 18.31 -14.19 2.61
C GLY A 59 19.16 -14.09 3.86
N THR A 60 19.26 -12.92 4.51
CA THR A 60 19.93 -12.76 5.81
C THR A 60 18.96 -12.90 6.98
N ARG A 61 19.52 -13.06 8.17
CA ARG A 61 18.76 -13.01 9.42
C ARG A 61 18.02 -11.69 9.58
N GLY A 62 18.66 -10.56 9.23
CA GLY A 62 18.04 -9.24 9.30
C GLY A 62 16.83 -9.10 8.37
N ALA A 63 16.90 -9.65 7.15
CA ALA A 63 15.73 -9.72 6.26
C ALA A 63 14.61 -10.57 6.85
N THR A 64 14.93 -11.68 7.52
CA THR A 64 13.95 -12.53 8.21
C THR A 64 13.26 -11.79 9.37
N MET A 65 14.02 -11.03 10.16
CA MET A 65 13.47 -10.18 11.24
C MET A 65 12.49 -9.14 10.68
N ALA A 66 12.87 -8.44 9.61
CA ALA A 66 11.98 -7.51 8.93
C ALA A 66 10.73 -8.20 8.37
N ALA A 67 10.87 -9.35 7.74
CA ALA A 67 9.76 -10.13 7.19
C ALA A 67 8.76 -10.57 8.29
N MET A 68 9.24 -11.00 9.45
CA MET A 68 8.39 -11.33 10.61
C MET A 68 7.65 -10.10 11.15
N TYR A 69 8.33 -8.96 11.25
CA TYR A 69 7.71 -7.70 11.64
C TYR A 69 6.58 -7.32 10.69
N LEU A 70 6.79 -7.45 9.39
CA LEU A 70 5.81 -7.15 8.36
C LEU A 70 4.60 -8.09 8.44
N ALA A 71 4.82 -9.41 8.58
CA ALA A 71 3.76 -10.39 8.72
C ALA A 71 2.89 -10.11 9.95
N MET A 72 3.50 -9.81 11.09
CA MET A 72 2.79 -9.41 12.32
C MET A 72 1.96 -8.14 12.11
N ASN A 73 2.51 -7.13 11.42
CA ASN A 73 1.80 -5.89 11.15
C ASN A 73 0.65 -6.07 10.14
N PHE A 74 0.77 -6.98 9.17
CA PHE A 74 -0.32 -7.34 8.28
C PHE A 74 -1.45 -8.04 9.06
N GLU A 75 -1.12 -8.95 9.96
CA GLU A 75 -2.09 -9.61 10.84
C GLU A 75 -2.83 -8.59 11.72
N ASN A 76 -2.10 -7.67 12.38
CA ASN A 76 -2.66 -6.60 13.20
C ASN A 76 -3.51 -5.60 12.40
N ALA A 77 -3.22 -5.43 11.11
CA ALA A 77 -4.03 -4.62 10.19
C ALA A 77 -5.23 -5.40 9.61
N GLY A 78 -5.50 -6.63 10.09
CA GLY A 78 -6.63 -7.44 9.67
C GLY A 78 -6.53 -7.97 8.24
N LEU A 79 -5.34 -8.01 7.66
CA LEU A 79 -5.15 -8.61 6.34
C LEU A 79 -5.24 -10.13 6.41
N LEU A 80 -5.84 -10.74 5.40
CA LEU A 80 -5.92 -12.20 5.30
C LEU A 80 -4.63 -12.76 4.70
N LYS A 81 -4.26 -13.96 5.15
CA LYS A 81 -3.15 -14.74 4.57
C LYS A 81 -3.54 -15.22 3.17
N MET A 82 -2.60 -15.14 2.23
CA MET A 82 -2.77 -15.76 0.91
C MET A 82 -2.15 -17.17 0.95
N ASP A 83 -2.89 -18.16 0.42
CA ASP A 83 -2.47 -19.58 0.45
C ASP A 83 -2.06 -20.08 1.86
N GLY A 84 -2.72 -19.54 2.92
CA GLY A 84 -2.47 -19.94 4.31
C GLY A 84 -1.24 -19.28 4.97
N SER A 85 -0.49 -18.45 4.26
CA SER A 85 0.73 -17.79 4.75
C SER A 85 0.81 -16.35 4.27
N TYR A 86 1.50 -15.48 5.04
CA TYR A 86 1.95 -14.19 4.53
C TYR A 86 3.24 -14.31 3.72
N PHE A 87 4.02 -15.38 3.91
CA PHE A 87 5.32 -15.57 3.28
C PHE A 87 5.18 -16.23 1.91
N GLN A 88 5.63 -15.54 0.87
CA GLN A 88 5.69 -16.04 -0.48
C GLN A 88 7.16 -16.22 -0.89
N GLY A 89 7.68 -17.43 -0.73
CA GLY A 89 9.08 -17.77 -1.01
C GLY A 89 9.41 -17.80 -2.49
N PHE A 90 10.66 -17.43 -2.82
CA PHE A 90 11.24 -17.53 -4.16
C PHE A 90 12.78 -17.73 -4.09
N PRO A 91 13.39 -18.41 -5.07
CA PRO A 91 14.84 -18.50 -5.17
C PRO A 91 15.43 -17.25 -5.82
N THR A 92 16.57 -16.78 -5.32
CA THR A 92 17.42 -15.80 -6.01
C THR A 92 18.41 -16.48 -6.96
N ALA A 93 19.07 -15.72 -7.82
CA ALA A 93 20.10 -16.24 -8.72
C ALA A 93 21.30 -16.87 -7.98
N THR A 94 21.55 -16.47 -6.74
CA THR A 94 22.62 -17.02 -5.89
C THR A 94 22.19 -18.27 -5.11
N GLY A 95 20.94 -18.74 -5.31
CA GLY A 95 20.38 -19.87 -4.56
C GLY A 95 19.86 -19.51 -3.17
N THR A 96 19.98 -18.25 -2.75
CA THR A 96 19.43 -17.77 -1.48
C THR A 96 17.90 -17.66 -1.56
N ALA A 97 17.19 -18.02 -0.49
CA ALA A 97 15.75 -17.86 -0.42
C ALA A 97 15.38 -16.40 -0.11
N GLY A 98 14.54 -15.80 -0.95
CA GLY A 98 13.86 -14.53 -0.68
C GLY A 98 12.39 -14.76 -0.34
N HIS A 99 11.74 -13.82 0.32
CA HIS A 99 10.34 -13.92 0.73
C HIS A 99 9.61 -12.59 0.53
N ASN A 100 8.68 -12.52 -0.40
CA ASN A 100 7.68 -11.45 -0.34
C ASN A 100 6.75 -11.70 0.86
N ILE A 101 6.28 -10.62 1.48
CA ILE A 101 5.23 -10.69 2.49
C ILE A 101 3.94 -10.17 1.83
N VAL A 102 2.94 -11.04 1.73
CA VAL A 102 1.72 -10.78 0.97
C VAL A 102 0.50 -10.88 1.87
N GLY A 103 -0.30 -9.82 1.90
CA GLY A 103 -1.53 -9.76 2.66
C GLY A 103 -2.71 -9.35 1.77
N PHE A 104 -3.89 -9.83 2.08
CA PHE A 104 -5.11 -9.56 1.32
C PHE A 104 -6.11 -8.77 2.16
N PHE A 105 -6.53 -7.63 1.64
CA PHE A 105 -7.62 -6.84 2.20
C PHE A 105 -8.90 -7.12 1.40
N PRO A 106 -9.90 -7.79 1.99
CA PRO A 106 -11.15 -8.07 1.30
C PRO A 106 -12.01 -6.81 1.19
N SER A 107 -12.61 -6.61 0.04
CA SER A 107 -13.67 -5.62 -0.15
C SER A 107 -15.05 -6.25 0.16
N GLY A 108 -16.08 -5.42 0.11
CA GLY A 108 -17.45 -5.89 -0.04
C GLY A 108 -17.71 -6.44 -1.44
N GLU A 109 -18.95 -6.30 -1.92
CA GLU A 109 -19.31 -6.74 -3.28
C GLU A 109 -18.58 -5.91 -4.34
N THR A 110 -18.04 -6.60 -5.34
CA THR A 110 -17.30 -6.00 -6.46
C THR A 110 -18.10 -6.20 -7.74
N PHE A 111 -18.59 -5.10 -8.32
CA PHE A 111 -19.36 -5.11 -9.57
C PHE A 111 -18.52 -4.87 -10.82
N SER A 112 -17.25 -4.53 -10.67
CA SER A 112 -16.32 -4.23 -11.76
C SER A 112 -15.57 -5.48 -12.24
N LYS A 113 -15.21 -5.53 -13.54
CA LYS A 113 -14.26 -6.52 -14.07
C LYS A 113 -12.86 -6.33 -13.46
N LYS A 114 -12.48 -5.10 -13.10
CA LYS A 114 -11.25 -4.77 -12.41
C LYS A 114 -11.48 -4.80 -10.91
N LYS A 115 -11.24 -5.97 -10.30
CA LYS A 115 -11.62 -6.29 -8.91
C LYS A 115 -10.51 -6.04 -7.89
N TYR A 116 -9.25 -5.87 -8.34
CA TYR A 116 -8.10 -5.86 -7.45
C TYR A 116 -7.19 -4.66 -7.70
N ILE A 117 -6.60 -4.13 -6.63
CA ILE A 117 -5.47 -3.21 -6.66
C ILE A 117 -4.31 -3.88 -5.94
N ILE A 118 -3.10 -3.79 -6.49
CA ILE A 118 -1.88 -4.21 -5.81
C ILE A 118 -1.21 -2.96 -5.23
N ILE A 119 -0.85 -2.99 -3.95
CA ILE A 119 -0.06 -1.93 -3.30
C ILE A 119 1.23 -2.57 -2.80
N GLY A 120 2.35 -2.06 -3.25
CA GLY A 120 3.65 -2.63 -2.93
C GLY A 120 4.72 -1.62 -2.55
N ALA A 121 5.69 -2.10 -1.78
CA ALA A 121 6.94 -1.43 -1.44
C ALA A 121 8.01 -2.50 -1.21
N HIS A 122 9.25 -2.30 -1.65
CA HIS A 122 10.30 -3.26 -1.31
C HIS A 122 10.79 -3.04 0.13
N TYR A 123 11.08 -4.11 0.85
CA TYR A 123 11.55 -4.01 2.23
C TYR A 123 13.03 -4.38 2.40
N ASP A 124 13.63 -5.05 1.42
CA ASP A 124 15.05 -5.37 1.44
C ASP A 124 15.92 -4.15 1.16
N ASN A 125 17.18 -4.21 1.59
CA ASN A 125 18.21 -3.22 1.28
C ASN A 125 19.59 -3.92 1.17
N LEU A 126 20.67 -3.15 1.15
CA LEU A 126 22.04 -3.62 0.89
C LEU A 126 22.61 -4.52 1.98
N GLY A 127 22.14 -4.41 3.22
CA GLY A 127 22.66 -5.19 4.33
C GLY A 127 23.88 -4.58 5.00
N ILE A 128 24.79 -5.46 5.43
CA ILE A 128 26.11 -5.08 5.95
C ILE A 128 27.14 -5.41 4.88
N LEU A 129 27.84 -4.39 4.39
CA LEU A 129 28.90 -4.52 3.39
C LEU A 129 30.25 -4.09 3.99
N GLN A 130 31.21 -4.99 3.99
CA GLN A 130 32.55 -4.73 4.56
C GLN A 130 32.50 -4.15 5.99
N GLY A 131 31.61 -4.71 6.84
CA GLY A 131 31.43 -4.26 8.21
C GLY A 131 30.60 -2.97 8.38
N THR A 132 30.17 -2.33 7.30
CA THR A 132 29.36 -1.12 7.33
C THR A 132 27.89 -1.45 7.15
N LEU A 133 27.03 -0.99 8.06
CA LEU A 133 25.58 -1.12 7.98
C LEU A 133 25.00 -0.11 7.00
N TYR A 134 24.09 -0.57 6.15
CA TYR A 134 23.26 0.26 5.25
C TYR A 134 21.80 0.19 5.71
N PRO A 135 21.36 1.13 6.57
CA PRO A 135 20.06 1.05 7.23
C PRO A 135 18.87 1.14 6.27
N GLY A 136 18.96 1.97 5.23
CA GLY A 136 17.90 2.13 4.24
C GLY A 136 16.60 2.67 4.82
N ALA A 137 16.67 3.77 5.58
CA ALA A 137 15.49 4.38 6.19
C ALA A 137 14.56 4.99 5.13
N ASP A 138 15.12 5.77 4.21
CA ASP A 138 14.35 6.26 3.06
C ASP A 138 14.22 5.18 1.98
N SER A 139 15.27 4.39 1.76
CA SER A 139 15.31 3.35 0.72
C SER A 139 15.24 1.91 1.32
N ASN A 140 14.09 1.29 1.64
CA ASN A 140 12.77 1.84 1.42
C ASN A 140 11.87 1.61 2.66
N SER A 141 12.43 1.78 3.89
CA SER A 141 11.60 1.66 5.10
C SER A 141 10.48 2.71 5.11
N SER A 142 10.71 3.90 4.52
CA SER A 142 9.69 4.95 4.40
C SER A 142 8.49 4.53 3.57
N GLY A 143 8.71 3.88 2.43
CA GLY A 143 7.64 3.35 1.57
C GLY A 143 6.91 2.19 2.24
N VAL A 144 7.62 1.32 2.93
CA VAL A 144 7.02 0.21 3.70
C VAL A 144 6.17 0.73 4.85
N ALA A 145 6.66 1.71 5.64
CA ALA A 145 5.90 2.33 6.73
C ALA A 145 4.62 3.00 6.22
N SER A 146 4.70 3.66 5.05
CA SER A 146 3.52 4.22 4.37
C SER A 146 2.54 3.12 3.98
N MET A 147 2.99 2.03 3.35
CA MET A 147 2.15 0.90 2.96
C MET A 147 1.45 0.26 4.18
N LEU A 148 2.17 0.04 5.30
CA LEU A 148 1.59 -0.46 6.54
C LEU A 148 0.53 0.51 7.10
N SER A 149 0.79 1.81 7.03
CA SER A 149 -0.17 2.84 7.48
C SER A 149 -1.43 2.85 6.61
N LEU A 150 -1.31 2.62 5.28
CA LEU A 150 -2.46 2.45 4.40
C LEU A 150 -3.30 1.22 4.78
N ALA A 151 -2.67 0.09 5.08
CA ALA A 151 -3.36 -1.13 5.50
C ALA A 151 -4.13 -0.91 6.81
N ARG A 152 -3.48 -0.35 7.84
CA ARG A 152 -4.11 0.00 9.13
C ARG A 152 -5.27 0.98 8.96
N MET A 153 -5.12 1.98 8.08
CA MET A 153 -6.14 2.97 7.80
C MET A 153 -7.38 2.34 7.15
N LEU A 154 -7.18 1.51 6.14
CA LEU A 154 -8.29 0.83 5.46
C LEU A 154 -9.04 -0.07 6.44
N HIS A 155 -8.33 -0.81 7.28
CA HIS A 155 -8.92 -1.63 8.35
C HIS A 155 -9.73 -0.78 9.34
N HIS A 156 -9.15 0.31 9.85
CA HIS A 156 -9.83 1.24 10.75
C HIS A 156 -11.09 1.83 10.12
N MET A 157 -10.99 2.29 8.87
CA MET A 157 -12.14 2.89 8.18
C MET A 157 -13.26 1.86 7.95
N THR A 158 -12.90 0.60 7.67
CA THR A 158 -13.89 -0.49 7.55
C THR A 158 -14.56 -0.80 8.89
N SER A 159 -13.81 -0.79 10.00
CA SER A 159 -14.35 -1.04 11.33
C SER A 159 -15.37 0.02 11.78
N ILE A 160 -15.29 1.24 11.24
CA ILE A 160 -16.26 2.31 11.46
C ILE A 160 -17.32 2.42 10.35
N GLY A 161 -17.45 1.40 9.50
CA GLY A 161 -18.55 1.25 8.55
C GLY A 161 -18.27 1.73 7.12
N LYS A 162 -17.04 2.17 6.78
CA LYS A 162 -16.72 2.46 5.37
C LYS A 162 -16.64 1.17 4.56
N ARG A 163 -17.24 1.18 3.37
CA ARG A 163 -17.18 0.06 2.44
C ARG A 163 -16.32 0.42 1.23
N TYR A 164 -15.60 -0.57 0.74
CA TYR A 164 -14.78 -0.50 -0.46
C TYR A 164 -15.27 -1.54 -1.46
N HIS A 165 -15.08 -1.27 -2.75
CA HIS A 165 -15.59 -2.10 -3.85
C HIS A 165 -14.49 -2.85 -4.60
N LYS A 166 -13.23 -2.73 -4.17
CA LYS A 166 -12.12 -3.49 -4.72
C LYS A 166 -11.29 -4.11 -3.61
N ASN A 167 -10.89 -5.34 -3.84
CA ASN A 167 -9.93 -6.02 -3.00
C ASN A 167 -8.53 -5.41 -3.17
N ILE A 168 -7.71 -5.49 -2.14
CA ILE A 168 -6.33 -5.01 -2.22
C ILE A 168 -5.38 -6.14 -1.85
N ILE A 169 -4.34 -6.31 -2.67
CA ILE A 169 -3.22 -7.20 -2.38
C ILE A 169 -2.05 -6.31 -1.93
N PHE A 170 -1.69 -6.37 -0.66
CA PHE A 170 -0.51 -5.70 -0.14
C PHE A 170 0.71 -6.60 -0.29
N VAL A 171 1.80 -6.05 -0.83
CA VAL A 171 3.03 -6.82 -1.06
C VAL A 171 4.24 -6.04 -0.57
N ALA A 172 4.88 -6.51 0.49
CA ALA A 172 6.24 -6.08 0.80
C ALA A 172 7.19 -6.96 -0.03
N PHE A 173 7.80 -6.38 -1.04
CA PHE A 173 8.70 -7.08 -1.96
C PHE A 173 10.08 -7.28 -1.36
N ASP A 174 10.67 -8.45 -1.63
CA ASP A 174 12.07 -8.75 -1.37
C ASP A 174 12.85 -8.88 -2.68
N GLY A 175 14.15 -8.82 -2.61
CA GLY A 175 15.01 -9.04 -3.77
C GLY A 175 15.12 -7.87 -4.75
N LYS A 176 14.96 -6.62 -4.27
CA LYS A 176 15.22 -5.40 -5.05
C LYS A 176 16.59 -5.43 -5.71
N PHE A 177 17.61 -5.72 -4.91
CA PHE A 177 19.01 -5.79 -5.35
C PHE A 177 19.36 -7.10 -6.08
N SER A 178 18.40 -8.02 -6.21
CA SER A 178 18.45 -9.22 -7.03
C SER A 178 17.57 -9.08 -8.29
N ASN A 179 17.66 -7.94 -8.96
CA ASN A 179 16.85 -7.57 -10.14
C ASN A 179 15.34 -7.60 -9.87
N MET A 180 14.92 -7.15 -8.68
CA MET A 180 13.51 -7.12 -8.25
C MET A 180 12.84 -8.52 -8.36
N ARG A 181 13.58 -9.56 -7.95
CA ARG A 181 13.16 -10.95 -8.14
C ARG A 181 11.82 -11.27 -7.45
N GLY A 182 11.54 -10.65 -6.28
CA GLY A 182 10.27 -10.81 -5.60
C GLY A 182 9.09 -10.25 -6.39
N ALA A 183 9.27 -9.08 -7.03
CA ALA A 183 8.24 -8.50 -7.88
C ALA A 183 8.01 -9.35 -9.14
N GLN A 184 9.06 -9.90 -9.72
CA GLN A 184 8.95 -10.86 -10.81
C GLN A 184 8.17 -12.10 -10.39
N GLU A 185 8.51 -12.72 -9.25
CA GLU A 185 7.81 -13.91 -8.74
C GLU A 185 6.32 -13.64 -8.50
N MET A 186 5.98 -12.49 -7.90
CA MET A 186 4.59 -12.09 -7.68
C MET A 186 3.84 -11.98 -9.01
N TYR A 187 4.43 -11.32 -10.02
CA TYR A 187 3.85 -11.20 -11.35
C TYR A 187 3.70 -12.57 -12.04
N ASP A 188 4.73 -13.43 -12.00
CA ASP A 188 4.72 -14.75 -12.62
C ASP A 188 3.64 -15.67 -12.01
N ARG A 189 3.44 -15.59 -10.69
CA ARG A 189 2.33 -16.30 -10.01
C ARG A 189 0.98 -15.78 -10.43
N LEU A 190 0.82 -14.47 -10.56
CA LEU A 190 -0.42 -13.85 -11.03
C LEU A 190 -0.71 -14.25 -12.48
N ALA A 191 0.26 -14.12 -13.38
CA ALA A 191 0.12 -14.44 -14.80
C ALA A 191 -0.17 -15.92 -15.04
N SER A 192 0.35 -16.82 -14.21
CA SER A 192 0.10 -18.27 -14.28
C SER A 192 -1.14 -18.74 -13.52
N GLY A 193 -1.92 -17.83 -12.90
CA GLY A 193 -3.12 -18.19 -12.13
C GLY A 193 -2.83 -18.99 -10.86
N ARG A 194 -1.64 -18.87 -10.29
CA ARG A 194 -1.25 -19.52 -9.02
C ARG A 194 -1.69 -18.75 -7.78
N ILE A 195 -2.19 -17.51 -7.95
CA ILE A 195 -2.71 -16.70 -6.85
C ILE A 195 -4.22 -16.89 -6.77
N LYS A 196 -4.73 -17.15 -5.57
CA LYS A 196 -6.15 -17.31 -5.30
C LYS A 196 -6.65 -16.26 -4.34
N ASN A 197 -7.89 -15.85 -4.50
CA ASN A 197 -8.60 -15.04 -3.53
C ASN A 197 -8.85 -15.88 -2.27
N PRO A 198 -8.35 -15.48 -1.09
CA PRO A 198 -8.47 -16.29 0.12
C PRO A 198 -9.90 -16.38 0.68
N VAL A 199 -10.83 -15.55 0.18
CA VAL A 199 -12.23 -15.57 0.58
C VAL A 199 -13.06 -16.48 -0.32
N THR A 200 -12.88 -16.39 -1.65
CA THR A 200 -13.69 -17.14 -2.63
C THR A 200 -13.03 -18.41 -3.13
N GLY A 201 -11.72 -18.57 -2.97
CA GLY A 201 -10.93 -19.67 -3.53
C GLY A 201 -10.68 -19.56 -5.04
N GLU A 202 -11.24 -18.56 -5.70
CA GLU A 202 -11.09 -18.36 -7.15
C GLU A 202 -9.69 -17.86 -7.51
N LYS A 203 -9.21 -18.27 -8.69
CA LYS A 203 -7.96 -17.74 -9.23
C LYS A 203 -8.10 -16.25 -9.55
N ILE A 204 -7.09 -15.48 -9.17
CA ILE A 204 -7.00 -14.07 -9.53
C ILE A 204 -6.29 -13.96 -10.88
N SER A 205 -6.98 -13.41 -11.87
CA SER A 205 -6.39 -13.12 -13.18
C SER A 205 -5.69 -11.77 -13.20
N LYS A 206 -4.62 -11.66 -13.98
CA LYS A 206 -3.96 -10.38 -14.22
C LYS A 206 -4.89 -9.34 -14.84
N ASP A 207 -5.88 -9.80 -15.63
CA ASP A 207 -6.85 -8.92 -16.29
C ASP A 207 -7.88 -8.33 -15.32
N GLU A 208 -8.00 -8.88 -14.11
CA GLU A 208 -8.83 -8.35 -13.04
C GLU A 208 -8.10 -7.29 -12.18
N ILE A 209 -6.79 -7.11 -12.39
CA ILE A 209 -6.02 -6.06 -11.70
C ILE A 209 -6.32 -4.71 -12.35
N ASP A 210 -6.78 -3.75 -11.56
CA ASP A 210 -7.02 -2.38 -12.00
C ASP A 210 -5.70 -1.63 -12.16
N MET A 211 -4.87 -1.68 -11.12
CA MET A 211 -3.55 -1.06 -11.12
C MET A 211 -2.62 -1.67 -10.07
N MET A 212 -1.31 -1.48 -10.29
CA MET A 212 -0.28 -1.71 -9.30
C MET A 212 0.27 -0.35 -8.83
N VAL A 213 0.24 -0.11 -7.52
CA VAL A 213 0.79 1.09 -6.87
C VAL A 213 2.08 0.71 -6.16
N ASN A 214 3.18 1.27 -6.61
CA ASN A 214 4.50 1.09 -6.00
C ASN A 214 4.91 2.33 -5.20
N ILE A 215 5.37 2.14 -3.97
CA ILE A 215 5.83 3.21 -3.09
C ILE A 215 7.32 2.98 -2.85
N ASP A 216 8.15 3.87 -3.41
CA ASP A 216 9.60 3.70 -3.37
C ASP A 216 10.29 5.02 -3.05
N GLN A 217 10.82 5.14 -1.82
CA GLN A 217 11.50 6.30 -1.25
C GLN A 217 10.60 7.55 -1.20
N ILE A 218 9.86 7.70 -0.11
CA ILE A 218 8.97 8.85 0.09
C ILE A 218 9.19 9.58 1.42
N GLY A 219 10.30 9.33 2.11
CA GLY A 219 10.57 9.90 3.44
C GLY A 219 11.45 11.16 3.40
N SER A 220 12.38 11.22 2.47
CA SER A 220 13.34 12.33 2.39
C SER A 220 12.75 13.58 1.72
N THR A 221 13.29 14.74 2.09
CA THR A 221 12.98 16.06 1.52
C THR A 221 14.19 16.73 0.86
N LEU A 222 15.27 15.96 0.62
CA LEU A 222 16.56 16.48 0.15
C LEU A 222 16.61 16.77 -1.36
N ALA A 223 15.57 16.45 -2.12
CA ALA A 223 15.51 16.66 -3.56
C ALA A 223 14.21 17.38 -3.98
N PRO A 224 13.98 18.63 -3.52
CA PRO A 224 12.75 19.37 -3.78
C PRO A 224 12.52 19.65 -5.26
N LEU A 225 11.27 19.66 -5.70
CA LEU A 225 10.87 19.98 -7.07
C LEU A 225 10.99 21.48 -7.36
N SER A 226 10.67 22.29 -6.36
CA SER A 226 10.72 23.75 -6.42
C SER A 226 11.60 24.30 -5.31
N PRO A 227 12.40 25.34 -5.54
CA PRO A 227 13.23 25.96 -4.50
C PRO A 227 12.40 26.35 -3.26
N GLY A 228 12.89 25.98 -2.08
CA GLY A 228 12.26 26.31 -0.79
C GLY A 228 11.00 25.50 -0.45
N ARG A 229 10.61 24.51 -1.28
CA ARG A 229 9.46 23.64 -1.05
C ARG A 229 9.90 22.20 -0.74
N ASN A 230 9.96 21.86 0.54
CA ASN A 230 10.35 20.51 0.98
C ASN A 230 9.16 19.52 1.01
N ASP A 231 7.94 20.01 0.97
CA ASP A 231 6.71 19.21 0.98
C ASP A 231 6.24 18.89 -0.45
N TYR A 232 6.91 17.96 -1.11
CA TYR A 232 6.65 17.55 -2.48
C TYR A 232 6.42 16.04 -2.61
N LEU A 233 5.82 15.61 -3.72
CA LEU A 233 5.67 14.20 -4.09
C LEU A 233 5.69 14.05 -5.61
N ILE A 234 6.40 13.04 -6.10
CA ILE A 234 6.42 12.68 -7.51
C ILE A 234 5.52 11.45 -7.71
N MET A 235 4.64 11.52 -8.70
CA MET A 235 3.83 10.41 -9.20
C MET A 235 4.19 10.10 -10.64
N LEU A 236 4.75 8.93 -10.88
CA LEU A 236 5.05 8.44 -12.21
C LEU A 236 4.01 7.42 -12.65
N THR A 237 3.53 7.55 -13.88
CA THR A 237 2.51 6.67 -14.47
C THR A 237 2.60 6.70 -15.98
N GLY A 238 1.86 5.85 -16.67
CA GLY A 238 1.80 5.84 -18.14
C GLY A 238 1.31 7.17 -18.74
N ASP A 239 1.65 7.42 -19.99
CA ASP A 239 1.44 8.72 -20.65
C ASP A 239 -0.05 9.10 -20.73
N ASN A 240 -0.94 8.13 -20.92
CA ASN A 240 -2.39 8.33 -21.05
C ASN A 240 -3.17 8.17 -19.74
N SER A 241 -2.49 8.18 -18.61
CA SER A 241 -3.16 7.94 -17.33
C SER A 241 -3.94 9.15 -16.84
N SER A 242 -5.24 8.97 -16.57
CA SER A 242 -6.09 9.96 -15.90
C SER A 242 -5.76 10.12 -14.41
N ARG A 243 -4.88 9.26 -13.87
CA ARG A 243 -4.53 9.23 -12.44
C ARG A 243 -3.89 10.53 -11.95
N LYS A 244 -3.14 11.24 -12.85
CA LYS A 244 -2.48 12.51 -12.52
C LYS A 244 -3.48 13.59 -12.12
N GLY A 245 -4.52 13.78 -12.92
CA GLY A 245 -5.55 14.78 -12.63
C GLY A 245 -6.30 14.48 -11.32
N SER A 246 -6.56 13.20 -11.02
CA SER A 246 -7.19 12.81 -9.76
C SER A 246 -6.31 13.08 -8.54
N LEU A 247 -4.97 12.93 -8.64
CA LEU A 247 -4.05 13.27 -7.54
C LEU A 247 -4.05 14.76 -7.25
N THR A 248 -3.99 15.59 -8.28
CA THR A 248 -4.06 17.07 -8.16
C THR A 248 -5.36 17.51 -7.50
N ALA A 249 -6.48 16.95 -7.94
CA ALA A 249 -7.80 17.25 -7.35
C ALA A 249 -7.86 16.88 -5.87
N VAL A 250 -7.38 15.70 -5.50
CA VAL A 250 -7.35 15.22 -4.11
C VAL A 250 -6.44 16.10 -3.23
N ASN A 251 -5.26 16.47 -3.72
CA ASN A 251 -4.33 17.36 -3.02
C ASN A 251 -4.99 18.71 -2.67
N SER A 252 -5.78 19.25 -3.58
CA SER A 252 -6.55 20.48 -3.37
C SER A 252 -7.74 20.28 -2.42
N ILE A 253 -8.58 19.26 -2.66
CA ILE A 253 -9.80 19.00 -1.88
C ILE A 253 -9.48 18.80 -0.39
N TYR A 254 -8.42 18.08 -0.07
CA TYR A 254 -8.01 17.80 1.31
C TYR A 254 -7.02 18.83 1.88
N GLY A 255 -6.71 19.89 1.14
CA GLY A 255 -5.84 20.99 1.62
C GLY A 255 -4.41 20.54 1.98
N LEU A 256 -3.94 19.45 1.37
CA LEU A 256 -2.61 18.91 1.68
C LEU A 256 -1.50 19.78 1.11
N SER A 257 -1.75 20.48 0.02
CA SER A 257 -0.86 21.52 -0.57
C SER A 257 0.57 21.02 -0.84
N LEU A 258 0.73 19.72 -1.18
CA LEU A 258 2.02 19.20 -1.62
C LEU A 258 2.39 19.75 -2.99
N ASP A 259 3.66 20.01 -3.22
CA ASP A 259 4.20 20.27 -4.56
C ASP A 259 4.25 18.97 -5.35
N LEU A 260 3.52 18.87 -6.48
CA LEU A 260 3.33 17.62 -7.21
C LEU A 260 4.15 17.59 -8.49
N GLY A 261 4.98 16.55 -8.63
CA GLY A 261 5.69 16.23 -9.87
C GLY A 261 5.05 15.05 -10.61
N PHE A 262 4.99 15.14 -11.93
CA PHE A 262 4.52 14.06 -12.81
C PHE A 262 5.58 13.61 -13.81
N SER A 263 6.80 14.09 -13.61
CA SER A 263 8.01 13.68 -14.32
C SER A 263 9.17 13.65 -13.33
N TYR A 264 10.21 12.91 -13.65
CA TYR A 264 11.41 12.89 -12.81
C TYR A 264 12.25 14.13 -13.11
N TYR A 265 12.04 15.18 -12.31
CA TYR A 265 12.72 16.49 -12.41
C TYR A 265 12.70 17.10 -13.83
N GLY A 266 11.59 16.96 -14.54
CA GLY A 266 11.42 17.51 -15.89
C GLY A 266 12.06 16.70 -17.01
N SER A 267 12.87 15.68 -16.70
CA SER A 267 13.53 14.84 -17.71
C SER A 267 12.59 13.74 -18.21
N LYS A 268 12.31 13.72 -19.52
CA LYS A 268 11.51 12.66 -20.16
C LYS A 268 12.20 11.30 -20.10
N ASP A 269 13.50 11.25 -20.33
CA ASP A 269 14.27 10.00 -20.37
C ASP A 269 14.38 9.37 -18.97
N PHE A 270 14.72 10.16 -17.97
CA PHE A 270 14.73 9.67 -16.59
C PHE A 270 13.34 9.27 -16.12
N THR A 271 12.29 10.01 -16.46
CA THR A 271 10.90 9.63 -16.15
C THR A 271 10.57 8.26 -16.71
N LYS A 272 10.90 8.02 -17.99
CA LYS A 272 10.66 6.74 -18.65
C LYS A 272 11.49 5.61 -18.02
N LEU A 273 12.76 5.88 -17.71
CA LEU A 273 13.66 4.93 -17.05
C LEU A 273 13.11 4.51 -15.68
N PHE A 274 12.80 5.47 -14.81
CA PHE A 274 12.29 5.20 -13.47
C PHE A 274 10.94 4.50 -13.50
N TYR A 275 10.03 4.97 -14.34
CA TYR A 275 8.72 4.35 -14.46
C TYR A 275 8.78 2.91 -14.97
N ARG A 276 9.64 2.62 -15.98
CA ARG A 276 9.63 1.32 -16.68
C ARG A 276 10.65 0.30 -16.19
N SER A 277 11.71 0.73 -15.50
CA SER A 277 12.89 -0.15 -15.36
C SER A 277 13.52 -0.20 -13.97
N VAL A 278 13.32 0.81 -13.12
CA VAL A 278 14.14 0.96 -11.90
C VAL A 278 13.51 0.35 -10.66
N SER A 279 12.20 0.10 -10.65
CA SER A 279 11.52 -0.39 -9.46
C SER A 279 10.49 -1.49 -9.77
N GLU A 280 9.86 -2.02 -8.75
CA GLU A 280 9.04 -3.25 -8.74
C GLU A 280 7.91 -3.23 -9.77
N GLN A 281 7.34 -2.05 -10.10
CA GLN A 281 6.30 -1.92 -11.13
C GLN A 281 6.74 -2.38 -12.53
N LYS A 282 8.04 -2.52 -12.77
CA LYS A 282 8.61 -2.96 -14.06
C LYS A 282 7.93 -4.20 -14.63
N TYR A 283 7.77 -5.25 -13.81
CA TYR A 283 7.21 -6.52 -14.28
C TYR A 283 5.72 -6.41 -14.56
N PHE A 284 5.01 -5.64 -13.75
CA PHE A 284 3.57 -5.40 -13.93
C PHE A 284 3.30 -4.57 -15.20
N ILE A 285 4.07 -3.50 -15.45
CA ILE A 285 4.01 -2.72 -16.68
C ILE A 285 4.29 -3.60 -17.91
N SER A 286 5.35 -4.41 -17.86
CA SER A 286 5.71 -5.33 -18.95
C SER A 286 4.61 -6.36 -19.22
N GLY A 287 3.85 -6.73 -18.20
CA GLY A 287 2.69 -7.63 -18.27
C GLY A 287 1.38 -6.95 -18.66
N GLY A 288 1.38 -5.66 -18.95
CA GLY A 288 0.20 -4.90 -19.39
C GLY A 288 -0.70 -4.42 -18.25
N ILE A 289 -0.23 -4.46 -16.99
CA ILE A 289 -0.95 -3.91 -15.83
C ILE A 289 -0.59 -2.44 -15.68
N GLU A 290 -1.59 -1.55 -15.65
CA GLU A 290 -1.38 -0.14 -15.33
C GLU A 290 -0.68 -0.02 -13.99
N SER A 291 0.35 0.80 -13.91
CA SER A 291 1.12 0.97 -12.69
C SER A 291 1.31 2.44 -12.35
N VAL A 292 1.44 2.73 -11.07
CA VAL A 292 1.74 4.05 -10.54
C VAL A 292 2.90 3.91 -9.56
N MET A 293 3.88 4.76 -9.67
CA MET A 293 4.97 4.86 -8.70
C MET A 293 4.91 6.19 -7.98
N PHE A 294 4.92 6.15 -6.65
CA PHE A 294 5.11 7.31 -5.79
C PHE A 294 6.54 7.34 -5.27
N THR A 295 7.19 8.48 -5.38
CA THR A 295 8.58 8.67 -4.92
C THR A 295 8.83 10.13 -4.52
N SER A 296 9.82 10.37 -3.69
CA SER A 296 10.41 11.70 -3.45
C SER A 296 11.73 11.90 -4.21
N GLY A 297 12.05 10.98 -5.13
CA GLY A 297 13.28 11.00 -5.89
C GLY A 297 14.47 10.36 -5.16
N ILE A 298 15.54 10.13 -5.90
CA ILE A 298 16.80 9.61 -5.34
C ILE A 298 17.60 10.76 -4.75
N THR A 299 18.01 10.62 -3.50
CA THR A 299 18.83 11.61 -2.80
C THR A 299 20.29 11.18 -2.72
N LEU A 300 21.16 12.08 -2.23
CA LEU A 300 22.57 11.77 -1.99
C LEU A 300 22.79 10.67 -0.93
N ASN A 301 21.80 10.46 -0.07
CA ASN A 301 21.85 9.43 0.97
C ASN A 301 21.45 8.03 0.46
N ASN A 302 20.86 7.95 -0.74
CA ASN A 302 20.42 6.68 -1.30
C ASN A 302 21.57 5.67 -1.43
N ASN A 303 21.38 4.45 -0.96
CA ASN A 303 22.38 3.40 -0.94
C ASN A 303 23.67 3.81 -0.17
N LYS A 304 23.53 4.61 0.89
CA LYS A 304 24.61 5.05 1.78
C LYS A 304 24.33 4.68 3.23
N PRO A 305 25.39 4.56 4.06
CA PRO A 305 25.22 4.37 5.51
C PRO A 305 24.49 5.52 6.22
N TYR A 306 24.41 6.68 5.58
CA TYR A 306 23.74 7.88 6.09
C TYR A 306 22.24 7.90 5.87
N ASP A 307 21.70 6.94 5.13
CA ASP A 307 20.25 6.73 4.98
C ASP A 307 19.69 6.06 6.24
N ASN A 308 19.56 6.85 7.29
CA ASN A 308 19.13 6.45 8.62
C ASN A 308 17.86 7.19 9.06
N VAL A 309 17.32 6.86 10.23
CA VAL A 309 16.08 7.42 10.80
C VAL A 309 16.07 8.95 10.81
N GLY A 310 17.23 9.59 11.09
CA GLY A 310 17.37 11.05 11.13
C GLY A 310 17.27 11.74 9.77
N SER A 311 17.32 10.97 8.65
CA SER A 311 17.19 11.51 7.29
C SER A 311 15.73 11.68 6.83
N ILE A 312 14.75 11.27 7.66
CA ILE A 312 13.33 11.25 7.33
C ILE A 312 12.62 12.48 7.92
N ASP A 313 11.85 13.18 7.09
CA ASP A 313 10.87 14.18 7.56
C ASP A 313 9.51 13.49 7.77
N TYR A 314 9.22 13.09 9.01
CA TYR A 314 7.99 12.34 9.33
C TYR A 314 6.72 13.15 9.13
N ARG A 315 6.76 14.47 9.29
CA ARG A 315 5.64 15.35 9.00
C ARG A 315 5.30 15.31 7.49
N VAL A 316 6.31 15.38 6.65
CA VAL A 316 6.13 15.30 5.18
C VAL A 316 5.78 13.87 4.76
N LEU A 317 6.40 12.84 5.32
CA LEU A 317 6.06 11.44 5.08
C LEU A 317 4.58 11.16 5.40
N ARG A 318 4.09 11.64 6.55
CA ARG A 318 2.67 11.56 6.92
C ARG A 318 1.77 12.24 5.88
N LYS A 319 2.13 13.44 5.45
CA LYS A 319 1.38 14.21 4.46
C LYS A 319 1.29 13.50 3.11
N ARG A 320 2.41 12.89 2.65
CA ARG A 320 2.49 12.06 1.44
C ARG A 320 1.62 10.80 1.58
N THR A 321 1.69 10.12 2.71
CA THR A 321 0.89 8.92 3.00
C THR A 321 -0.61 9.23 3.01
N LEU A 322 -1.03 10.36 3.60
CA LEU A 322 -2.41 10.84 3.57
C LEU A 322 -2.88 11.13 2.14
N LEU A 323 -2.04 11.78 1.33
CA LEU A 323 -2.38 12.05 -0.07
C LEU A 323 -2.58 10.75 -0.86
N ILE A 324 -1.67 9.78 -0.70
CA ILE A 324 -1.79 8.46 -1.34
C ILE A 324 -3.07 7.77 -0.88
N TYR A 325 -3.39 7.80 0.41
CA TYR A 325 -4.63 7.22 0.94
C TYR A 325 -5.88 7.85 0.29
N TYR A 326 -6.01 9.17 0.34
CA TYR A 326 -7.17 9.85 -0.24
C TYR A 326 -7.28 9.65 -1.75
N TRP A 327 -6.15 9.60 -2.44
CA TRP A 327 -6.12 9.30 -3.86
C TRP A 327 -6.59 7.87 -4.14
N LEU A 328 -6.10 6.87 -3.40
CA LEU A 328 -6.52 5.47 -3.52
C LEU A 328 -8.02 5.31 -3.32
N THR A 329 -8.62 6.01 -2.36
CA THR A 329 -10.06 5.92 -2.08
C THR A 329 -10.96 6.38 -3.22
N ARG A 330 -10.41 7.02 -4.25
CA ARG A 330 -11.15 7.36 -5.49
C ARG A 330 -11.35 6.14 -6.39
N PHE A 331 -10.62 5.08 -6.18
CA PHE A 331 -10.62 3.88 -7.02
C PHE A 331 -11.08 2.62 -6.26
N LEU A 332 -11.24 2.72 -4.96
CA LEU A 332 -11.70 1.68 -4.05
C LEU A 332 -13.23 1.82 -3.83
#